data_9cb37711726884bc462b749f8cd0504f
#
_entry.id   9cb37711726884bc462b749f8cd0504f
#
_cell.length_a   1.000
_cell.length_b   1.000
_cell.length_c   1.000
_cell.angle_alpha   90.00
_cell.angle_beta   90.00
_cell.angle_gamma   90.00
#
_symmetry.space_group_name_H-M   'P 1'
#
loop_
_entity.id
_entity.type
_entity.pdbx_description
1 polymer ?
#
loop_
_entity_poly.entity_id
_entity_poly.type
_entity_poly.pdbx_seq_one_letter_code
_entity_poly.pdbx_strand_id
1 'polypeptide(L)'
;MKKILFFTTITLMGNLLFAQTNPAILEWLQNDSIKGSHYVSGNSTVIQDNDLANVQKVEYSASSVYVHTNGIPAYATGPFLDGNPSFATAQNAIFKFPLNPAQNTGTSTSTNGGNIGVFINGVALFDYRDGVSYSLSAATDQGGPGGGRGDGVWNRDAVPAEMDGFDCSKGHPARGNYHHHQNPSAFKLDKNVISNICNLYDADGLYTIDANSHSPLIGFAYDGFPIYGAYGYSNGDGTGGIARIESSYKLRSIAVRTHYSDGSNVTDGPAVNASYPIGHYREDYEYNSANGDLDEHNGRFSVTPEYPNGIYAYFATVDANWNSAYPYVVGPTFYGNVTASKVNAVTETTDVYSTEVTDNTDTTTSININSVIPSFSVFPNPAQNFIAIQAGGLVKSNINIDLIDMEGSVVRSSQIKQGSTIWYIDTQTLYNGTYVLRINSGTSVTTHKVVIQK
;
A
#
# COMPACT_ATOMS: atom_id res chain seq x y z
N MET A 1 -15.02 41.71 40.25
CA MET A 1 -15.56 41.27 38.96
C MET A 1 -14.49 41.41 37.91
N LYS A 2 -13.79 40.33 37.54
CA LYS A 2 -12.91 40.12 36.35
C LYS A 2 -12.08 38.87 36.56
N LYS A 3 -12.65 37.70 36.29
CA LYS A 3 -11.93 36.44 36.08
C LYS A 3 -12.90 35.47 35.41
N ILE A 4 -13.07 35.56 34.11
CA ILE A 4 -13.54 34.46 33.24
C ILE A 4 -13.22 34.97 31.82
N LEU A 5 -12.08 34.59 31.29
CA LEU A 5 -11.76 34.55 29.85
C LEU A 5 -10.34 34.00 29.63
N PHE A 6 -10.12 32.72 29.82
CA PHE A 6 -8.83 32.11 29.43
C PHE A 6 -8.89 30.59 29.20
N PHE A 7 -10.07 30.00 28.96
CA PHE A 7 -10.13 28.52 28.82
C PHE A 7 -10.58 27.99 27.43
N THR A 8 -10.86 28.87 26.46
CA THR A 8 -11.41 28.41 25.17
C THR A 8 -10.37 28.30 24.03
N THR A 9 -9.16 28.84 24.21
CA THR A 9 -8.15 28.88 23.14
C THR A 9 -7.20 27.69 23.14
N ILE A 10 -7.08 26.93 24.23
CA ILE A 10 -6.11 25.82 24.33
C ILE A 10 -6.63 24.53 23.67
N THR A 11 -7.94 24.33 23.63
CA THR A 11 -8.53 23.11 23.06
C THR A 11 -8.48 23.07 21.53
N LEU A 12 -8.44 24.20 20.87
CA LEU A 12 -8.37 24.28 19.40
C LEU A 12 -6.95 24.04 18.87
N MET A 13 -5.91 24.46 19.59
CA MET A 13 -4.52 24.21 19.19
C MET A 13 -4.07 22.77 19.38
N GLY A 14 -4.64 22.04 20.36
CA GLY A 14 -4.33 20.64 20.57
C GLY A 14 -4.80 19.74 19.43
N ASN A 15 -5.94 20.03 18.85
CA ASN A 15 -6.49 19.22 17.74
C ASN A 15 -5.74 19.44 16.41
N LEU A 16 -5.18 20.61 16.15
CA LEU A 16 -4.40 20.87 14.94
C LEU A 16 -3.04 20.18 14.96
N LEU A 17 -2.39 20.06 16.12
CA LEU A 17 -1.12 19.35 16.25
C LEU A 17 -1.28 17.83 16.07
N PHE A 18 -2.38 17.26 16.53
CA PHE A 18 -2.67 15.83 16.32
C PHE A 18 -3.00 15.49 14.85
N ALA A 19 -3.66 16.41 14.13
CA ALA A 19 -3.97 16.22 12.72
C ALA A 19 -2.71 16.20 11.84
N GLN A 20 -1.70 17.02 12.14
CA GLN A 20 -0.44 17.11 11.38
C GLN A 20 0.50 15.91 11.53
N THR A 21 0.27 15.02 12.47
CA THR A 21 1.10 13.81 12.71
C THR A 21 0.39 12.51 12.32
N ASN A 22 -0.84 12.59 11.80
CA ASN A 22 -1.61 11.40 11.46
C ASN A 22 -1.10 10.81 10.13
N PRO A 23 -0.67 9.53 10.10
CA PRO A 23 -0.19 8.88 8.88
C PRO A 23 -1.20 8.92 7.72
N ALA A 24 -2.51 8.91 8.01
CA ALA A 24 -3.55 9.05 6.98
C ALA A 24 -3.52 10.42 6.25
N ILE A 25 -2.77 11.42 6.77
CA ILE A 25 -2.51 12.68 6.08
C ILE A 25 -1.13 12.65 5.40
N LEU A 26 -0.12 12.06 6.05
CA LEU A 26 1.29 12.24 5.72
C LEU A 26 1.80 11.30 4.64
N GLU A 27 1.28 10.06 4.58
CA GLU A 27 1.92 8.94 3.86
C GLU A 27 1.56 8.87 2.37
N TRP A 28 0.70 9.75 1.87
CA TRP A 28 0.32 9.78 0.46
C TRP A 28 1.47 10.26 -0.43
N LEU A 29 1.74 9.52 -1.50
CA LEU A 29 2.77 9.87 -2.49
C LEU A 29 2.29 11.02 -3.37
N GLN A 30 2.43 12.26 -2.88
CA GLN A 30 2.05 13.45 -3.63
C GLN A 30 3.02 13.73 -4.76
N ASN A 31 2.48 14.14 -5.90
CA ASN A 31 3.23 14.39 -7.12
C ASN A 31 2.57 15.45 -8.00
N ASP A 32 3.36 16.40 -8.48
CA ASP A 32 2.96 17.54 -9.32
C ASP A 32 3.65 17.56 -10.70
N SER A 33 4.57 16.65 -10.98
CA SER A 33 5.46 16.70 -12.14
C SER A 33 5.62 15.35 -12.87
N ILE A 34 5.56 14.22 -12.15
CA ILE A 34 5.74 12.90 -12.74
C ILE A 34 4.47 12.48 -13.45
N LYS A 35 4.58 12.18 -14.73
CA LYS A 35 3.48 11.64 -15.53
C LYS A 35 3.48 10.12 -15.47
N GLY A 36 2.30 9.54 -15.65
CA GLY A 36 2.16 8.10 -15.86
C GLY A 36 2.86 7.63 -17.13
N SER A 37 3.01 6.33 -17.23
CA SER A 37 3.55 5.71 -18.44
C SER A 37 3.01 4.28 -18.60
N HIS A 38 3.03 3.77 -19.85
CA HIS A 38 2.55 2.44 -20.12
C HIS A 38 3.33 1.75 -21.23
N TYR A 39 3.21 0.43 -21.26
CA TYR A 39 3.65 -0.42 -22.36
C TYR A 39 2.45 -0.90 -23.18
N VAL A 40 2.66 -1.10 -24.48
CA VAL A 40 1.73 -1.81 -25.35
C VAL A 40 2.35 -3.13 -25.79
N SER A 41 1.52 -4.16 -25.98
CA SER A 41 1.99 -5.47 -26.40
C SER A 41 2.80 -5.39 -27.70
N GLY A 42 3.96 -6.03 -27.70
CA GLY A 42 4.90 -6.03 -28.83
C GLY A 42 5.82 -4.81 -28.93
N ASN A 43 5.73 -3.85 -27.99
CA ASN A 43 6.63 -2.70 -27.93
C ASN A 43 7.27 -2.61 -26.54
N SER A 44 8.58 -2.85 -26.44
CA SER A 44 9.35 -2.76 -25.20
C SER A 44 9.77 -1.33 -24.83
N THR A 45 9.41 -0.33 -25.63
CA THR A 45 9.64 1.08 -25.32
C THR A 45 8.45 1.61 -24.53
N VAL A 46 8.72 2.17 -23.36
CA VAL A 46 7.69 2.81 -22.53
C VAL A 46 7.12 4.06 -23.23
N ILE A 47 5.81 4.22 -23.17
CA ILE A 47 5.08 5.37 -23.70
C ILE A 47 4.66 6.24 -22.52
N GLN A 48 5.00 7.53 -22.55
CA GLN A 48 4.62 8.48 -21.52
C GLN A 48 3.18 8.96 -21.72
N ASP A 49 2.41 8.97 -20.61
CA ASP A 49 1.05 9.51 -20.60
C ASP A 49 1.03 11.04 -20.51
N ASN A 50 -0.14 11.61 -20.66
CA ASN A 50 -0.33 13.06 -20.49
C ASN A 50 -0.69 13.42 -19.04
N ASP A 51 -1.25 12.49 -18.29
CA ASP A 51 -1.79 12.69 -16.96
C ASP A 51 -0.71 12.48 -15.88
N LEU A 52 -0.82 13.24 -14.78
CA LEU A 52 0.04 13.09 -13.63
C LEU A 52 -0.25 11.77 -12.91
N ALA A 53 0.82 11.10 -12.49
CA ALA A 53 0.76 9.91 -11.65
C ALA A 53 0.56 10.26 -10.17
N ASN A 54 0.25 9.24 -9.37
CA ASN A 54 0.12 9.28 -7.92
C ASN A 54 -1.01 10.22 -7.42
N VAL A 55 -0.82 10.80 -6.22
CA VAL A 55 -1.75 11.72 -5.56
C VAL A 55 -1.40 13.15 -5.94
N GLN A 56 -2.37 13.95 -6.37
CA GLN A 56 -2.13 15.33 -6.76
C GLN A 56 -2.32 16.30 -5.60
N LYS A 57 -3.20 15.98 -4.62
CA LYS A 57 -3.48 16.86 -3.50
C LYS A 57 -4.00 16.06 -2.32
N VAL A 58 -3.64 16.47 -1.12
CA VAL A 58 -4.21 15.99 0.14
C VAL A 58 -4.78 17.18 0.91
N GLU A 59 -6.04 17.08 1.28
CA GLU A 59 -6.71 18.05 2.15
C GLU A 59 -7.22 17.33 3.40
N TYR A 60 -7.28 18.03 4.52
CA TYR A 60 -7.78 17.44 5.75
C TYR A 60 -8.58 18.43 6.59
N SER A 61 -9.53 17.89 7.32
CA SER A 61 -10.30 18.58 8.37
C SER A 61 -9.92 18.03 9.74
N ALA A 62 -10.65 18.40 10.77
CA ALA A 62 -10.46 17.82 12.11
C ALA A 62 -10.79 16.31 12.19
N SER A 63 -11.55 15.76 11.24
CA SER A 63 -12.05 14.39 11.30
C SER A 63 -11.78 13.55 10.06
N SER A 64 -11.42 14.15 8.95
CA SER A 64 -11.33 13.49 7.65
C SER A 64 -10.11 13.95 6.85
N VAL A 65 -9.58 13.07 6.03
CA VAL A 65 -8.62 13.38 4.97
C VAL A 65 -9.28 13.15 3.62
N TYR A 66 -8.95 14.01 2.65
CA TYR A 66 -9.41 13.96 1.27
C TYR A 66 -8.20 13.81 0.35
N VAL A 67 -8.19 12.77 -0.44
CA VAL A 67 -7.09 12.40 -1.32
C VAL A 67 -7.53 12.56 -2.77
N HIS A 68 -6.92 13.51 -3.47
CA HIS A 68 -7.17 13.76 -4.88
C HIS A 68 -6.17 12.99 -5.72
N THR A 69 -6.65 12.12 -6.59
CA THR A 69 -5.79 11.24 -7.39
C THR A 69 -6.33 10.98 -8.78
N ASN A 70 -5.41 10.81 -9.72
CA ASN A 70 -5.72 10.29 -11.05
C ASN A 70 -5.85 8.76 -11.09
N GLY A 71 -5.42 8.05 -10.04
CA GLY A 71 -5.44 6.58 -10.01
C GLY A 71 -4.42 5.93 -10.96
N ILE A 72 -3.40 6.67 -11.38
CA ILE A 72 -2.31 6.23 -12.25
C ILE A 72 -1.04 6.11 -11.41
N PRO A 73 -0.33 4.99 -11.41
CA PRO A 73 0.93 4.85 -10.67
C PRO A 73 2.09 5.58 -11.38
N ALA A 74 3.18 5.84 -10.65
CA ALA A 74 4.40 6.42 -11.22
C ALA A 74 5.27 5.38 -11.95
N TYR A 75 5.06 4.07 -11.71
CA TYR A 75 5.69 3.00 -12.48
C TYR A 75 4.90 2.75 -13.77
N ALA A 76 5.55 2.17 -14.78
CA ALA A 76 4.91 1.87 -16.06
C ALA A 76 3.86 0.75 -15.89
N THR A 77 2.68 0.97 -16.46
CA THR A 77 1.57 0.00 -16.48
C THR A 77 1.54 -0.80 -17.78
N GLY A 78 0.81 -1.93 -17.80
CA GLY A 78 0.69 -2.77 -18.98
C GLY A 78 1.97 -3.51 -19.37
N PRO A 79 1.99 -4.18 -20.53
CA PRO A 79 0.83 -4.42 -21.39
C PRO A 79 -0.14 -5.41 -20.76
N PHE A 80 -1.43 -5.30 -21.08
CA PHE A 80 -2.47 -6.22 -20.63
C PHE A 80 -2.71 -7.24 -21.74
N LEU A 81 -2.50 -8.55 -21.44
CA LEU A 81 -2.48 -9.59 -22.49
C LEU A 81 -3.80 -10.37 -22.63
N ASP A 82 -4.80 -10.05 -21.84
CA ASP A 82 -6.14 -10.64 -21.86
C ASP A 82 -7.05 -10.10 -23.01
N GLY A 83 -6.50 -9.23 -23.84
CA GLY A 83 -7.26 -8.54 -24.89
C GLY A 83 -8.03 -7.30 -24.42
N ASN A 84 -7.86 -6.88 -23.16
CA ASN A 84 -8.44 -5.65 -22.64
C ASN A 84 -7.85 -4.44 -23.40
N PRO A 85 -8.68 -3.64 -24.10
CA PRO A 85 -8.20 -2.47 -24.85
C PRO A 85 -7.95 -1.25 -23.98
N SER A 86 -8.26 -1.31 -22.70
CA SER A 86 -8.17 -0.17 -21.78
C SER A 86 -6.74 0.04 -21.31
N PHE A 87 -6.34 1.30 -21.18
CA PHE A 87 -5.14 1.74 -20.47
C PHE A 87 -5.55 2.47 -19.20
N ALA A 88 -4.60 2.67 -18.28
CA ALA A 88 -4.81 3.54 -17.13
C ALA A 88 -5.12 4.96 -17.63
N THR A 89 -6.21 5.54 -17.14
CA THR A 89 -6.63 6.92 -17.48
C THR A 89 -6.97 7.68 -16.22
N ALA A 90 -6.82 9.00 -16.26
CA ALA A 90 -7.08 9.85 -15.10
C ALA A 90 -8.52 9.69 -14.60
N GLN A 91 -8.65 9.27 -13.35
CA GLN A 91 -9.92 9.08 -12.68
C GLN A 91 -10.46 10.37 -12.06
N ASN A 92 -9.58 11.37 -11.82
CA ASN A 92 -9.92 12.62 -11.14
C ASN A 92 -10.75 12.36 -9.87
N ALA A 93 -10.32 11.36 -9.11
CA ALA A 93 -11.05 10.88 -7.95
C ALA A 93 -10.71 11.69 -6.71
N ILE A 94 -11.69 11.84 -5.82
CA ILE A 94 -11.48 12.35 -4.46
C ILE A 94 -11.96 11.26 -3.51
N PHE A 95 -11.05 10.74 -2.70
CA PHE A 95 -11.37 9.76 -1.67
C PHE A 95 -11.35 10.42 -0.30
N LYS A 96 -12.43 10.20 0.47
CA LYS A 96 -12.54 10.68 1.85
C LYS A 96 -12.29 9.52 2.81
N PHE A 97 -11.37 9.69 3.77
CA PHE A 97 -11.12 8.73 4.84
C PHE A 97 -11.29 9.38 6.22
N PRO A 98 -11.70 8.62 7.24
CA PRO A 98 -11.70 9.09 8.62
C PRO A 98 -10.27 9.16 9.15
N LEU A 99 -9.95 10.20 9.93
CA LEU A 99 -8.66 10.29 10.63
C LEU A 99 -8.59 9.40 11.87
N ASN A 100 -9.74 8.98 12.39
CA ASN A 100 -9.86 8.12 13.57
C ASN A 100 -10.78 6.94 13.22
N PRO A 101 -10.25 5.89 12.57
CA PRO A 101 -11.04 4.70 12.28
C PRO A 101 -11.48 3.99 13.56
N ALA A 102 -12.64 3.35 13.54
CA ALA A 102 -13.21 2.67 14.69
C ALA A 102 -13.64 1.25 14.33
N GLN A 103 -13.43 0.32 15.25
CA GLN A 103 -13.89 -1.05 15.12
C GLN A 103 -15.41 -1.10 14.91
N ASN A 104 -15.87 -1.96 14.02
CA ASN A 104 -17.26 -2.31 13.90
C ASN A 104 -17.63 -3.36 14.96
N THR A 105 -18.44 -2.96 15.94
CA THR A 105 -18.93 -3.86 17.00
C THR A 105 -20.32 -4.44 16.69
N GLY A 106 -20.86 -4.14 15.52
CA GLY A 106 -22.13 -4.65 15.03
C GLY A 106 -21.96 -5.82 14.06
N THR A 107 -22.86 -5.94 13.10
CA THR A 107 -22.73 -6.91 12.01
C THR A 107 -21.55 -6.53 11.11
N SER A 108 -20.68 -7.49 10.83
CA SER A 108 -19.53 -7.28 9.95
C SER A 108 -19.96 -6.83 8.56
N THR A 109 -19.28 -5.82 8.02
CA THR A 109 -19.52 -5.31 6.67
C THR A 109 -18.68 -6.10 5.69
N SER A 110 -19.33 -6.82 4.76
CA SER A 110 -18.63 -7.55 3.70
C SER A 110 -17.93 -6.58 2.74
N THR A 111 -16.77 -6.98 2.23
CA THR A 111 -16.21 -6.34 1.03
C THR A 111 -17.12 -6.65 -0.15
N ASN A 112 -17.47 -5.62 -0.92
CA ASN A 112 -18.36 -5.75 -2.09
C ASN A 112 -17.57 -5.32 -3.32
N GLY A 113 -17.74 -5.99 -4.45
CA GLY A 113 -16.99 -5.74 -5.69
C GLY A 113 -16.71 -4.26 -5.99
N GLY A 114 -15.59 -3.97 -6.60
CA GLY A 114 -15.06 -2.62 -6.83
C GLY A 114 -14.13 -2.15 -5.70
N ASN A 115 -14.01 -0.83 -5.54
CA ASN A 115 -13.04 -0.24 -4.60
C ASN A 115 -13.35 -0.60 -3.14
N ILE A 116 -12.36 -1.13 -2.44
CA ILE A 116 -12.40 -1.44 -0.99
C ILE A 116 -11.29 -0.73 -0.20
N GLY A 117 -10.40 0.00 -0.90
CA GLY A 117 -9.31 0.76 -0.34
C GLY A 117 -8.60 1.58 -1.42
N VAL A 118 -7.56 2.30 -1.00
CA VAL A 118 -6.70 3.08 -1.89
C VAL A 118 -5.26 2.95 -1.40
N PHE A 119 -4.36 2.63 -2.31
CA PHE A 119 -2.92 2.61 -2.06
C PHE A 119 -2.35 4.02 -1.95
N ILE A 120 -1.22 4.19 -1.26
CA ILE A 120 -0.63 5.52 -1.01
C ILE A 120 -0.25 6.28 -2.28
N ASN A 121 -0.08 5.58 -3.42
CA ASN A 121 0.09 6.18 -4.74
C ASN A 121 -1.24 6.59 -5.41
N GLY A 122 -2.35 6.50 -4.69
CA GLY A 122 -3.67 6.86 -5.19
C GLY A 122 -4.33 5.82 -6.09
N VAL A 123 -3.70 4.67 -6.33
CA VAL A 123 -4.26 3.57 -7.10
C VAL A 123 -5.30 2.82 -6.26
N ALA A 124 -6.40 2.40 -6.88
CA ALA A 124 -7.48 1.69 -6.20
C ALA A 124 -7.07 0.27 -5.79
N LEU A 125 -7.48 -0.13 -4.58
CA LEU A 125 -7.58 -1.53 -4.17
C LEU A 125 -9.00 -2.01 -4.43
N PHE A 126 -9.16 -3.00 -5.30
CA PHE A 126 -10.45 -3.65 -5.57
C PHE A 126 -10.64 -4.90 -4.72
N ASP A 127 -11.89 -5.22 -4.44
CA ASP A 127 -12.29 -6.53 -3.94
C ASP A 127 -11.82 -7.62 -4.92
N TYR A 128 -11.38 -8.74 -4.39
CA TYR A 128 -10.87 -9.86 -5.19
C TYR A 128 -11.96 -10.71 -5.86
N ARG A 129 -13.23 -10.28 -5.88
CA ARG A 129 -14.27 -10.81 -6.76
C ARG A 129 -14.28 -10.05 -8.08
N ASP A 130 -14.24 -10.77 -9.18
CA ASP A 130 -14.22 -10.19 -10.53
C ASP A 130 -15.63 -9.88 -11.10
N GLY A 131 -16.66 -10.00 -10.28
CA GLY A 131 -18.04 -9.80 -10.70
C GLY A 131 -18.65 -11.00 -11.43
N VAL A 132 -17.96 -12.12 -11.45
CA VAL A 132 -18.42 -13.40 -12.01
C VAL A 132 -18.78 -14.36 -10.87
N SER A 133 -19.86 -15.11 -11.01
CA SER A 133 -20.20 -16.21 -10.11
C SER A 133 -20.85 -17.36 -10.88
N TYR A 134 -20.81 -18.55 -10.29
CA TYR A 134 -21.48 -19.70 -10.90
C TYR A 134 -22.99 -19.52 -10.97
N SER A 135 -23.57 -19.93 -12.08
CA SER A 135 -25.02 -20.05 -12.24
C SER A 135 -25.39 -21.51 -12.34
N LEU A 136 -26.14 -22.02 -11.36
CA LEU A 136 -26.60 -23.40 -11.36
C LEU A 136 -27.51 -23.68 -12.56
N SER A 137 -28.38 -22.75 -12.93
CA SER A 137 -29.31 -22.90 -14.06
C SER A 137 -28.61 -22.93 -15.41
N ALA A 138 -27.51 -22.20 -15.56
CA ALA A 138 -26.70 -22.20 -16.79
C ALA A 138 -25.57 -23.24 -16.77
N ALA A 139 -25.32 -23.85 -15.61
CA ALA A 139 -24.22 -24.78 -15.36
C ALA A 139 -22.82 -24.21 -15.75
N THR A 140 -22.64 -22.91 -15.58
CA THR A 140 -21.40 -22.21 -15.92
C THR A 140 -21.27 -20.90 -15.16
N ASP A 141 -20.04 -20.36 -15.10
CA ASP A 141 -19.79 -19.01 -14.61
C ASP A 141 -20.44 -17.96 -15.50
N GLN A 142 -21.07 -16.97 -14.89
CA GLN A 142 -21.72 -15.84 -15.56
C GLN A 142 -21.41 -14.53 -14.84
N GLY A 143 -21.33 -13.45 -15.60
CA GLY A 143 -21.06 -12.09 -15.11
C GLY A 143 -19.92 -11.43 -15.86
N GLY A 144 -19.40 -10.34 -15.28
CA GLY A 144 -18.31 -9.56 -15.86
C GLY A 144 -18.67 -8.96 -17.23
N PRO A 145 -17.65 -8.68 -18.08
CA PRO A 145 -17.88 -8.11 -19.41
C PRO A 145 -18.67 -9.03 -20.37
N GLY A 146 -18.69 -10.34 -20.13
CA GLY A 146 -19.39 -11.33 -20.94
C GLY A 146 -20.91 -11.28 -20.81
N GLY A 147 -21.43 -10.56 -19.83
CA GLY A 147 -22.85 -10.47 -19.55
C GLY A 147 -23.40 -11.69 -18.82
N GLY A 148 -24.72 -11.70 -18.61
CA GLY A 148 -25.37 -12.66 -17.76
C GLY A 148 -25.25 -12.30 -16.28
N ARG A 149 -25.81 -13.16 -15.42
CA ARG A 149 -25.70 -13.02 -13.96
C ARG A 149 -25.59 -14.39 -13.34
N GLY A 150 -24.52 -14.61 -12.58
CA GLY A 150 -24.38 -15.77 -11.73
C GLY A 150 -25.29 -15.68 -10.49
N ASP A 151 -25.34 -16.74 -9.71
CA ASP A 151 -26.23 -16.83 -8.54
C ASP A 151 -25.68 -16.04 -7.34
N GLY A 152 -24.43 -15.56 -7.39
CA GLY A 152 -23.77 -14.79 -6.32
C GLY A 152 -23.41 -15.63 -5.09
N VAL A 153 -23.51 -16.95 -5.18
CA VAL A 153 -23.21 -17.89 -4.10
C VAL A 153 -21.75 -18.35 -4.15
N TRP A 154 -21.28 -18.75 -5.33
CA TRP A 154 -19.89 -19.14 -5.60
C TRP A 154 -19.27 -18.07 -6.49
N ASN A 155 -18.53 -17.16 -5.87
CA ASN A 155 -17.98 -15.97 -6.54
C ASN A 155 -16.54 -16.25 -6.97
N ARG A 156 -16.26 -16.04 -8.25
CA ARG A 156 -14.95 -16.29 -8.83
C ARG A 156 -13.90 -15.35 -8.22
N ASP A 157 -12.74 -15.93 -7.87
CA ASP A 157 -11.60 -15.19 -7.37
C ASP A 157 -10.87 -14.50 -8.54
N ALA A 158 -10.79 -13.16 -8.49
CA ALA A 158 -10.17 -12.34 -9.53
C ALA A 158 -8.68 -12.67 -9.72
N VAL A 159 -7.95 -12.94 -8.64
CA VAL A 159 -6.49 -13.09 -8.73
C VAL A 159 -6.08 -14.25 -9.63
N PRO A 160 -6.56 -15.50 -9.45
CA PRO A 160 -6.26 -16.56 -10.40
C PRO A 160 -6.99 -16.42 -11.74
N ALA A 161 -8.20 -15.81 -11.76
CA ALA A 161 -9.00 -15.74 -12.98
C ALA A 161 -8.54 -14.68 -13.97
N GLU A 162 -7.94 -13.60 -13.49
CA GLU A 162 -7.49 -12.45 -14.28
C GLU A 162 -5.96 -12.38 -14.40
N MET A 163 -5.26 -13.45 -13.99
CA MET A 163 -3.79 -13.51 -13.96
C MET A 163 -3.15 -13.12 -15.29
N ASP A 164 -3.72 -13.56 -16.40
CA ASP A 164 -3.22 -13.25 -17.76
C ASP A 164 -3.40 -11.78 -18.13
N GLY A 165 -4.31 -11.08 -17.46
CA GLY A 165 -4.60 -9.66 -17.67
C GLY A 165 -3.76 -8.72 -16.81
N PHE A 166 -3.07 -9.22 -15.81
CA PHE A 166 -2.23 -8.37 -14.96
C PHE A 166 -0.92 -8.00 -15.65
N ASP A 167 -0.50 -6.75 -15.47
CA ASP A 167 0.83 -6.29 -15.85
C ASP A 167 1.91 -6.74 -14.85
N CYS A 168 3.16 -6.29 -15.06
CA CYS A 168 4.28 -6.66 -14.20
C CYS A 168 4.15 -6.16 -12.76
N SER A 169 3.31 -5.18 -12.52
CA SER A 169 3.00 -4.65 -11.18
C SER A 169 1.79 -5.32 -10.53
N LYS A 170 1.22 -6.36 -11.16
CA LYS A 170 0.02 -7.10 -10.73
C LYS A 170 -1.24 -6.24 -10.70
N GLY A 171 -1.35 -5.29 -11.61
CA GLY A 171 -2.51 -4.45 -11.77
C GLY A 171 -3.06 -4.53 -13.18
N HIS A 172 -4.29 -4.07 -13.36
CA HIS A 172 -4.94 -3.93 -14.64
C HIS A 172 -6.06 -2.87 -14.61
N PRO A 173 -6.54 -2.37 -15.75
CA PRO A 173 -7.59 -1.36 -15.79
C PRO A 173 -8.98 -1.97 -15.98
N ALA A 174 -9.96 -1.50 -15.21
CA ALA A 174 -11.37 -1.66 -15.50
C ALA A 174 -11.92 -0.33 -16.04
N ARG A 175 -12.18 -0.23 -17.35
CA ARG A 175 -12.65 1.00 -18.01
C ARG A 175 -11.75 2.22 -17.70
N GLY A 176 -10.43 1.99 -17.70
CA GLY A 176 -9.45 3.03 -17.42
C GLY A 176 -9.09 3.22 -15.93
N ASN A 177 -9.86 2.67 -15.00
CA ASN A 177 -9.51 2.67 -13.59
C ASN A 177 -8.49 1.56 -13.31
N TYR A 178 -7.21 1.90 -13.29
CA TYR A 178 -6.15 0.96 -12.95
C TYR A 178 -6.22 0.60 -11.46
N HIS A 179 -6.13 -0.68 -11.13
CA HIS A 179 -6.30 -1.18 -9.78
C HIS A 179 -5.54 -2.49 -9.55
N HIS A 180 -5.41 -2.86 -8.28
CA HIS A 180 -4.91 -4.16 -7.84
C HIS A 180 -5.96 -4.89 -7.01
N HIS A 181 -5.99 -6.22 -7.11
CA HIS A 181 -6.74 -7.12 -6.22
C HIS A 181 -5.87 -7.74 -5.14
N GLN A 182 -4.56 -7.53 -5.21
CA GLN A 182 -3.55 -8.27 -4.47
C GLN A 182 -2.38 -7.36 -4.09
N ASN A 183 -1.34 -7.94 -3.48
CA ASN A 183 -0.11 -7.26 -3.14
C ASN A 183 0.48 -6.50 -4.34
N PRO A 184 0.64 -5.16 -4.28
CA PRO A 184 1.06 -4.33 -5.40
C PRO A 184 2.59 -4.33 -5.63
N SER A 185 3.28 -5.43 -5.36
CA SER A 185 4.68 -5.63 -5.70
C SER A 185 4.83 -6.18 -7.13
N ALA A 186 5.98 -5.97 -7.78
CA ALA A 186 6.20 -6.50 -9.12
C ALA A 186 6.26 -8.04 -9.12
N PHE A 187 5.76 -8.71 -10.17
CA PHE A 187 5.88 -10.17 -10.34
C PHE A 187 7.32 -10.69 -10.28
N LYS A 188 8.29 -9.91 -10.78
CA LYS A 188 9.72 -10.26 -10.69
C LYS A 188 10.22 -10.48 -9.26
N LEU A 189 9.45 -10.04 -8.25
CA LEU A 189 9.76 -10.24 -6.84
C LEU A 189 9.20 -11.57 -6.31
N ASP A 190 8.27 -12.21 -7.01
CA ASP A 190 7.69 -13.48 -6.64
C ASP A 190 8.66 -14.62 -6.98
N LYS A 191 8.83 -15.57 -6.08
CA LYS A 191 9.84 -16.63 -6.23
C LYS A 191 9.43 -17.72 -7.20
N ASN A 192 8.13 -17.96 -7.37
CA ASN A 192 7.60 -19.03 -8.22
C ASN A 192 6.75 -18.54 -9.40
N VAL A 193 6.12 -17.38 -9.27
CA VAL A 193 5.36 -16.78 -10.36
C VAL A 193 6.25 -15.79 -11.07
N ILE A 194 6.94 -16.26 -12.11
CA ILE A 194 7.67 -15.39 -13.02
C ILE A 194 6.76 -15.18 -14.22
N SER A 195 6.16 -14.01 -14.31
CA SER A 195 5.47 -13.61 -15.52
C SER A 195 6.48 -13.41 -16.63
N ASN A 196 6.35 -14.16 -17.73
CA ASN A 196 7.24 -14.03 -18.91
C ASN A 196 7.23 -12.61 -19.48
N ILE A 197 6.17 -11.87 -19.31
CA ILE A 197 6.01 -10.47 -19.74
C ILE A 197 7.00 -9.57 -18.98
N CYS A 198 7.32 -9.83 -17.72
CA CYS A 198 8.21 -8.99 -16.91
C CYS A 198 9.70 -9.14 -17.26
N ASN A 199 10.04 -10.07 -18.14
CA ASN A 199 11.36 -10.13 -18.77
C ASN A 199 11.48 -9.14 -19.95
N LEU A 200 10.35 -8.68 -20.50
CA LEU A 200 10.28 -7.81 -21.67
C LEU A 200 9.87 -6.37 -21.33
N TYR A 201 9.09 -6.21 -20.26
CA TYR A 201 8.52 -4.95 -19.83
C TYR A 201 8.83 -4.72 -18.35
N ASP A 202 9.64 -3.72 -18.06
CA ASP A 202 10.08 -3.44 -16.69
C ASP A 202 9.08 -2.54 -15.95
N ALA A 203 8.67 -2.98 -14.75
CA ALA A 203 7.84 -2.19 -13.86
C ALA A 203 8.14 -2.56 -12.40
N ASP A 204 8.19 -1.55 -11.54
CA ASP A 204 8.68 -1.71 -10.17
C ASP A 204 7.61 -2.06 -9.14
N GLY A 205 6.33 -1.84 -9.41
CA GLY A 205 5.29 -1.95 -8.39
C GLY A 205 5.40 -0.85 -7.31
N LEU A 206 4.50 -0.88 -6.33
CA LEU A 206 4.42 0.14 -5.29
C LEU A 206 5.58 0.02 -4.28
N TYR A 207 5.99 -1.20 -3.95
CA TYR A 207 7.10 -1.46 -3.03
C TYR A 207 7.80 -2.77 -3.35
N THR A 208 9.01 -2.93 -2.83
CA THR A 208 9.79 -4.17 -2.92
C THR A 208 9.65 -4.95 -1.63
N ILE A 209 9.35 -6.25 -1.71
CA ILE A 209 9.29 -7.13 -0.55
C ILE A 209 10.71 -7.34 0.00
N ASP A 210 10.91 -7.00 1.28
CA ASP A 210 12.14 -7.27 2.03
C ASP A 210 11.82 -8.08 3.29
N ALA A 211 12.40 -9.27 3.38
CA ALA A 211 12.20 -10.18 4.50
C ALA A 211 12.88 -9.73 5.82
N ASN A 212 13.73 -8.71 5.75
CA ASN A 212 14.52 -8.24 6.89
C ASN A 212 14.00 -6.92 7.48
N SER A 213 13.00 -6.30 6.85
CA SER A 213 12.46 -5.01 7.25
C SER A 213 10.95 -5.09 7.43
N HIS A 214 10.40 -4.31 8.37
CA HIS A 214 8.95 -4.08 8.40
C HIS A 214 8.54 -3.48 7.06
N SER A 215 7.56 -4.10 6.40
CA SER A 215 7.04 -3.56 5.14
C SER A 215 6.46 -2.17 5.35
N PRO A 216 6.53 -1.28 4.35
CA PRO A 216 5.96 0.05 4.46
C PRO A 216 4.44 0.03 4.59
N LEU A 217 3.86 1.12 5.08
CA LEU A 217 2.46 1.43 4.90
C LEU A 217 2.21 1.62 3.40
N ILE A 218 1.29 0.85 2.82
CA ILE A 218 1.02 0.84 1.38
C ILE A 218 -0.35 1.39 0.99
N GLY A 219 -1.25 1.61 1.96
CA GLY A 219 -2.59 2.11 1.67
C GLY A 219 -3.49 2.21 2.89
N PHE A 220 -4.76 2.54 2.62
CA PHE A 220 -5.83 2.58 3.60
C PHE A 220 -7.06 1.87 3.05
N ALA A 221 -7.67 1.00 3.87
CA ALA A 221 -8.93 0.36 3.57
C ALA A 221 -10.11 1.33 3.76
N TYR A 222 -11.29 1.00 3.23
CA TYR A 222 -12.46 1.90 3.30
C TYR A 222 -13.06 2.04 4.71
N ASP A 223 -12.62 1.27 5.67
CA ASP A 223 -12.90 1.51 7.08
C ASP A 223 -11.90 2.46 7.75
N GLY A 224 -10.89 2.92 7.00
CA GLY A 224 -9.87 3.88 7.43
C GLY A 224 -8.64 3.26 8.09
N PHE A 225 -8.61 1.95 8.30
CA PHE A 225 -7.43 1.29 8.87
C PHE A 225 -6.30 1.15 7.84
N PRO A 226 -5.03 1.25 8.29
CA PRO A 226 -3.87 1.16 7.40
C PRO A 226 -3.67 -0.25 6.85
N ILE A 227 -3.07 -0.30 5.67
CA ILE A 227 -2.64 -1.52 4.98
C ILE A 227 -1.12 -1.51 4.90
N TYR A 228 -0.50 -2.59 5.33
CA TYR A 228 0.94 -2.81 5.22
C TYR A 228 1.28 -3.88 4.19
N GLY A 229 2.52 -3.88 3.73
CA GLY A 229 3.04 -4.99 2.93
C GLY A 229 3.19 -6.29 3.74
N ALA A 230 3.88 -7.28 3.17
CA ALA A 230 3.81 -8.67 3.62
C ALA A 230 4.59 -9.00 4.91
N TYR A 231 5.50 -8.14 5.37
CA TYR A 231 6.36 -8.37 6.52
C TYR A 231 6.11 -7.33 7.62
N GLY A 232 6.09 -7.79 8.87
CA GLY A 232 5.91 -6.95 10.04
C GLY A 232 6.62 -7.52 11.25
N TYR A 233 6.46 -6.89 12.41
CA TYR A 233 6.94 -7.49 13.66
C TYR A 233 6.17 -8.78 13.93
N SER A 234 6.86 -9.84 14.36
CA SER A 234 6.24 -11.15 14.61
C SER A 234 5.17 -11.08 15.70
N ASN A 235 5.36 -10.23 16.72
CA ASN A 235 4.35 -9.97 17.73
C ASN A 235 3.64 -8.63 17.49
N GLY A 236 2.35 -8.56 17.77
CA GLY A 236 1.55 -7.35 17.59
C GLY A 236 1.99 -6.16 18.48
N ASP A 237 2.76 -6.40 19.53
CA ASP A 237 3.32 -5.39 20.42
C ASP A 237 4.65 -4.76 19.91
N GLY A 238 5.08 -5.12 18.71
CA GLY A 238 6.33 -4.62 18.10
C GLY A 238 7.58 -5.39 18.50
N THR A 239 7.45 -6.49 19.22
CA THR A 239 8.57 -7.36 19.61
C THR A 239 8.73 -8.57 18.69
N GLY A 240 9.78 -9.37 18.90
CA GLY A 240 9.99 -10.67 18.26
C GLY A 240 10.68 -10.62 16.89
N GLY A 241 11.09 -9.45 16.40
CA GLY A 241 11.78 -9.31 15.12
C GLY A 241 10.82 -9.27 13.92
N ILE A 242 11.38 -9.25 12.71
CA ILE A 242 10.59 -9.19 11.47
C ILE A 242 10.24 -10.60 11.00
N ALA A 243 9.00 -10.79 10.61
CA ALA A 243 8.48 -12.04 10.08
C ALA A 243 7.51 -11.76 8.92
N ARG A 244 7.35 -12.76 8.04
CA ARG A 244 6.25 -12.76 7.08
C ARG A 244 4.95 -12.95 7.84
N ILE A 245 4.01 -12.04 7.64
CA ILE A 245 2.71 -12.08 8.28
C ILE A 245 1.79 -13.01 7.48
N GLU A 246 1.35 -14.09 8.12
CA GLU A 246 0.64 -15.18 7.43
C GLU A 246 -0.87 -15.02 7.53
N SER A 247 -1.54 -15.22 6.39
CA SER A 247 -3.00 -15.35 6.35
C SER A 247 -3.45 -16.60 7.12
N SER A 248 -4.55 -16.47 7.85
CA SER A 248 -5.20 -17.60 8.52
C SER A 248 -6.20 -18.37 7.63
N TYR A 249 -6.33 -17.98 6.37
CA TYR A 249 -7.14 -18.68 5.39
C TYR A 249 -6.37 -19.80 4.69
N LYS A 250 -7.06 -20.90 4.44
CA LYS A 250 -6.54 -22.03 3.65
C LYS A 250 -7.62 -22.57 2.73
N LEU A 251 -7.20 -23.26 1.67
CA LEU A 251 -8.12 -23.99 0.80
C LEU A 251 -8.82 -25.09 1.60
N ARG A 252 -10.12 -25.18 1.40
CA ARG A 252 -10.96 -26.25 1.95
C ARG A 252 -10.62 -27.58 1.30
N SER A 253 -10.77 -28.67 2.04
CA SER A 253 -10.65 -30.04 1.51
C SER A 253 -12.02 -30.57 1.11
N ILE A 254 -12.53 -30.13 -0.04
CA ILE A 254 -13.85 -30.48 -0.56
C ILE A 254 -13.78 -30.98 -2.01
N ALA A 255 -14.68 -31.87 -2.38
CA ALA A 255 -14.88 -32.34 -3.76
C ALA A 255 -16.17 -31.75 -4.39
N VAL A 256 -17.08 -31.32 -3.57
CA VAL A 256 -18.37 -30.73 -3.97
C VAL A 256 -18.62 -29.42 -3.22
N ARG A 257 -19.31 -28.50 -3.85
CA ARG A 257 -19.61 -27.17 -3.32
C ARG A 257 -21.10 -27.09 -2.98
N THR A 258 -21.44 -27.49 -1.78
CA THR A 258 -22.84 -27.52 -1.27
C THR A 258 -23.04 -26.72 0.01
N HIS A 259 -21.95 -26.34 0.68
CA HIS A 259 -21.95 -25.63 1.96
C HIS A 259 -20.85 -24.60 2.00
N TYR A 260 -21.07 -23.49 2.71
CA TYR A 260 -20.00 -22.59 3.09
C TYR A 260 -19.09 -23.18 4.19
N SER A 261 -18.01 -22.52 4.51
CA SER A 261 -17.05 -22.98 5.52
C SER A 261 -17.62 -23.05 6.94
N ASP A 262 -18.67 -22.29 7.22
CA ASP A 262 -19.41 -22.31 8.49
C ASP A 262 -20.41 -23.51 8.58
N GLY A 263 -20.49 -24.33 7.53
CA GLY A 263 -21.40 -25.47 7.43
C GLY A 263 -22.82 -25.12 6.96
N SER A 264 -23.12 -23.86 6.69
CA SER A 264 -24.42 -23.46 6.16
C SER A 264 -24.65 -24.01 4.75
N ASN A 265 -25.83 -24.63 4.54
CA ASN A 265 -26.22 -25.17 3.24
C ASN A 265 -26.57 -24.03 2.28
N VAL A 266 -26.04 -24.09 1.06
CA VAL A 266 -26.25 -23.08 0.02
C VAL A 266 -26.57 -23.75 -1.32
N THR A 267 -26.97 -22.94 -2.31
CA THR A 267 -27.15 -23.41 -3.68
C THR A 267 -25.86 -24.07 -4.18
N ASP A 268 -26.00 -25.26 -4.75
CA ASP A 268 -24.86 -26.07 -5.21
C ASP A 268 -24.03 -25.34 -6.27
N GLY A 269 -22.71 -25.38 -6.09
CA GLY A 269 -21.74 -24.99 -7.09
C GLY A 269 -21.26 -26.18 -7.91
N PRO A 270 -20.36 -25.97 -8.88
CA PRO A 270 -19.78 -27.04 -9.66
C PRO A 270 -18.90 -27.96 -8.80
N ALA A 271 -18.86 -29.24 -9.11
CA ALA A 271 -17.92 -30.14 -8.50
C ALA A 271 -16.46 -29.67 -8.76
N VAL A 272 -15.56 -29.95 -7.83
CA VAL A 272 -14.12 -29.66 -8.00
C VAL A 272 -13.58 -30.54 -9.12
N ASN A 273 -13.04 -29.93 -10.18
CA ASN A 273 -12.48 -30.61 -11.36
C ASN A 273 -11.50 -29.67 -12.08
N ALA A 274 -11.02 -30.06 -13.25
CA ALA A 274 -10.06 -29.26 -14.01
C ALA A 274 -10.59 -27.91 -14.50
N SER A 275 -11.90 -27.79 -14.76
CA SER A 275 -12.52 -26.52 -15.17
C SER A 275 -12.85 -25.61 -13.97
N TYR A 276 -13.10 -26.22 -12.83
CA TYR A 276 -13.43 -25.53 -11.57
C TYR A 276 -12.56 -26.09 -10.44
N PRO A 277 -11.23 -25.85 -10.47
CA PRO A 277 -10.32 -26.36 -9.47
C PRO A 277 -10.63 -25.76 -8.09
N ILE A 278 -10.14 -26.40 -7.04
CA ILE A 278 -10.22 -25.80 -5.70
C ILE A 278 -9.41 -24.50 -5.70
N GLY A 279 -9.98 -23.41 -5.13
CA GLY A 279 -9.45 -22.05 -5.19
C GLY A 279 -9.97 -21.23 -6.38
N HIS A 280 -10.86 -21.79 -7.21
CA HIS A 280 -11.53 -21.05 -8.28
C HIS A 280 -12.52 -20.00 -7.75
N TYR A 281 -13.16 -20.30 -6.62
CA TYR A 281 -14.09 -19.39 -5.94
C TYR A 281 -13.54 -18.96 -4.58
N ARG A 282 -13.86 -17.74 -4.18
CA ARG A 282 -13.48 -17.21 -2.86
C ARG A 282 -14.04 -18.08 -1.71
N GLU A 283 -15.17 -18.72 -1.91
CA GLU A 283 -15.83 -19.61 -0.95
C GLU A 283 -15.15 -21.00 -0.86
N ASP A 284 -14.13 -21.26 -1.67
CA ASP A 284 -13.25 -22.43 -1.56
C ASP A 284 -12.24 -22.31 -0.41
N TYR A 285 -12.17 -21.16 0.23
CA TYR A 285 -11.29 -20.93 1.36
C TYR A 285 -12.05 -20.96 2.68
N GLU A 286 -11.36 -21.33 3.74
CA GLU A 286 -11.86 -21.33 5.11
C GLU A 286 -10.88 -20.63 6.04
N TYR A 287 -11.43 -19.91 7.01
CA TYR A 287 -10.69 -19.25 8.06
C TYR A 287 -10.49 -20.19 9.26
N ASN A 288 -9.27 -20.21 9.78
CA ASN A 288 -8.97 -20.81 11.07
C ASN A 288 -7.80 -20.05 11.72
N SER A 289 -8.04 -19.46 12.87
CA SER A 289 -7.05 -18.66 13.61
C SER A 289 -5.74 -19.40 13.95
N ALA A 290 -5.75 -20.73 13.94
CA ALA A 290 -4.54 -21.54 14.16
C ALA A 290 -3.64 -21.66 12.92
N ASN A 291 -4.08 -21.17 11.76
CA ASN A 291 -3.36 -21.32 10.50
C ASN A 291 -2.36 -20.21 10.19
N GLY A 292 -2.48 -19.03 10.84
CA GLY A 292 -1.66 -17.86 10.55
C GLY A 292 -1.71 -16.83 11.68
N ASP A 293 -1.32 -15.60 11.36
CA ASP A 293 -1.14 -14.50 12.30
C ASP A 293 -2.33 -13.53 12.34
N LEU A 294 -3.22 -13.62 11.36
CA LEU A 294 -4.26 -12.65 11.08
C LEU A 294 -5.65 -13.17 11.43
N ASP A 295 -6.55 -12.25 11.76
CA ASP A 295 -7.97 -12.57 12.01
C ASP A 295 -8.76 -12.82 10.70
N GLU A 296 -10.07 -12.98 10.82
CA GLU A 296 -10.99 -13.23 9.70
C GLU A 296 -11.11 -12.05 8.71
N HIS A 297 -10.62 -10.88 9.08
CA HIS A 297 -10.60 -9.69 8.21
C HIS A 297 -9.27 -9.53 7.47
N ASN A 298 -8.30 -10.40 7.68
CA ASN A 298 -6.92 -10.35 7.19
C ASN A 298 -6.09 -9.23 7.83
N GLY A 299 -6.33 -8.96 9.10
CA GLY A 299 -5.61 -7.96 9.87
C GLY A 299 -5.37 -8.40 11.31
N ARG A 300 -4.71 -7.54 12.07
CA ARG A 300 -4.51 -7.69 13.50
C ARG A 300 -4.10 -6.36 14.13
N PHE A 301 -4.22 -6.23 15.44
CA PHE A 301 -3.58 -5.13 16.16
C PHE A 301 -2.06 -5.25 16.06
N SER A 302 -1.38 -4.17 15.62
CA SER A 302 0.06 -4.14 15.41
C SER A 302 0.65 -2.79 15.79
N VAL A 303 1.79 -2.82 16.48
CA VAL A 303 2.74 -1.72 16.52
C VAL A 303 3.46 -1.70 15.17
N THR A 304 3.61 -0.53 14.58
CA THR A 304 4.25 -0.32 13.28
C THR A 304 5.13 0.94 13.35
N PRO A 305 6.01 1.17 12.37
CA PRO A 305 6.83 2.39 12.34
C PRO A 305 6.01 3.68 12.42
N GLU A 306 4.86 3.75 11.73
CA GLU A 306 3.99 4.92 11.67
C GLU A 306 3.03 5.00 12.86
N TYR A 307 2.74 3.88 13.52
CA TYR A 307 1.86 3.78 14.68
C TYR A 307 2.57 3.11 15.86
N PRO A 308 3.47 3.81 16.56
CA PRO A 308 4.29 3.24 17.63
C PRO A 308 3.49 2.84 18.89
N ASN A 309 2.26 3.30 19.03
CA ASN A 309 1.34 2.89 20.09
C ASN A 309 0.41 1.74 19.66
N GLY A 310 0.58 1.25 18.43
CA GLY A 310 -0.25 0.22 17.82
C GLY A 310 -1.58 0.73 17.27
N ILE A 311 -2.01 0.06 16.23
CA ILE A 311 -3.32 0.24 15.57
C ILE A 311 -3.73 -1.12 14.99
N TYR A 312 -5.01 -1.33 14.73
CA TYR A 312 -5.39 -2.44 13.86
C TYR A 312 -4.91 -2.18 12.45
N ALA A 313 -4.28 -3.16 11.82
CA ALA A 313 -3.68 -3.04 10.49
C ALA A 313 -3.97 -4.28 9.65
N TYR A 314 -4.28 -4.07 8.38
CA TYR A 314 -4.33 -5.10 7.36
C TYR A 314 -2.94 -5.36 6.78
N PHE A 315 -2.73 -6.57 6.26
CA PHE A 315 -1.46 -6.95 5.63
C PHE A 315 -1.70 -7.51 4.23
N ALA A 316 -0.92 -7.06 3.25
CA ALA A 316 -0.92 -7.63 1.91
C ALA A 316 -0.17 -8.97 1.92
N THR A 317 -0.92 -10.07 2.16
CA THR A 317 -0.38 -11.40 2.43
C THR A 317 0.24 -12.06 1.21
N VAL A 318 1.35 -12.75 1.46
CA VAL A 318 2.05 -13.60 0.48
C VAL A 318 2.41 -14.95 1.09
N ASP A 319 2.62 -15.96 0.23
CA ASP A 319 3.14 -17.26 0.65
C ASP A 319 4.66 -17.26 0.89
N ALA A 320 5.25 -18.41 1.20
CA ALA A 320 6.69 -18.54 1.43
C ALA A 320 7.54 -18.25 0.19
N ASN A 321 6.94 -18.23 -0.99
CA ASN A 321 7.55 -17.92 -2.27
C ASN A 321 7.22 -16.52 -2.77
N TRP A 322 6.57 -15.71 -1.92
CA TRP A 322 6.12 -14.34 -2.16
C TRP A 322 4.98 -14.19 -3.17
N ASN A 323 4.36 -15.31 -3.60
CA ASN A 323 3.11 -15.23 -4.36
C ASN A 323 2.00 -14.68 -3.47
N SER A 324 1.10 -13.90 -4.03
CA SER A 324 -0.03 -13.36 -3.29
C SER A 324 -0.90 -14.48 -2.69
N ALA A 325 -1.23 -14.38 -1.41
CA ALA A 325 -1.98 -15.37 -0.64
C ALA A 325 -3.35 -14.84 -0.24
N TYR A 326 -4.41 -15.65 -0.47
CA TYR A 326 -5.78 -15.31 -0.12
C TYR A 326 -5.94 -14.94 1.37
N PRO A 327 -6.71 -13.90 1.74
CA PRO A 327 -7.55 -13.03 0.93
C PRO A 327 -6.84 -11.78 0.39
N TYR A 328 -5.57 -11.86 0.15
CA TYR A 328 -4.68 -10.93 -0.52
C TYR A 328 -4.38 -9.65 0.25
N VAL A 329 -5.38 -8.84 0.61
CA VAL A 329 -5.18 -7.56 1.33
C VAL A 329 -6.24 -7.36 2.40
N VAL A 330 -7.49 -7.13 2.04
CA VAL A 330 -8.62 -6.86 2.96
C VAL A 330 -9.76 -7.81 2.67
N GLY A 331 -10.35 -8.36 3.69
CA GLY A 331 -11.58 -9.13 3.52
C GLY A 331 -11.49 -10.56 4.05
N PRO A 332 -12.60 -11.30 3.92
CA PRO A 332 -13.85 -11.01 3.19
C PRO A 332 -14.79 -9.97 3.80
N THR A 333 -14.46 -9.48 4.99
CA THR A 333 -15.19 -8.41 5.66
C THR A 333 -14.22 -7.36 6.19
N PHE A 334 -14.70 -6.14 6.42
CA PHE A 334 -13.93 -5.10 7.09
C PHE A 334 -13.95 -5.29 8.60
N TYR A 335 -12.84 -4.98 9.26
CA TYR A 335 -12.75 -4.91 10.72
C TYR A 335 -13.49 -3.71 11.29
N GLY A 336 -13.38 -2.56 10.61
CA GLY A 336 -13.92 -1.29 11.07
C GLY A 336 -15.23 -0.90 10.43
N ASN A 337 -15.74 0.25 10.88
CA ASN A 337 -16.89 0.89 10.27
C ASN A 337 -16.48 1.49 8.92
N VAL A 338 -17.11 1.06 7.85
CA VAL A 338 -16.86 1.57 6.50
C VAL A 338 -17.44 2.98 6.38
N THR A 339 -16.57 3.97 6.42
CA THR A 339 -16.95 5.39 6.35
C THR A 339 -16.23 6.13 5.21
N ALA A 340 -15.17 5.55 4.65
CA ALA A 340 -14.52 6.11 3.46
C ALA A 340 -15.37 5.92 2.22
N SER A 341 -15.24 6.85 1.30
CA SER A 341 -15.97 6.81 0.03
C SER A 341 -15.29 7.68 -1.02
N LYS A 342 -15.56 7.40 -2.29
CA LYS A 342 -15.32 8.35 -3.37
C LYS A 342 -16.37 9.44 -3.30
N VAL A 343 -15.93 10.70 -3.23
CA VAL A 343 -16.81 11.88 -3.17
C VAL A 343 -16.65 12.74 -4.43
N ASN A 344 -17.65 13.55 -4.73
CA ASN A 344 -17.62 14.41 -5.92
C ASN A 344 -16.95 15.79 -5.63
N ALA A 345 -16.90 16.19 -4.36
CA ALA A 345 -16.30 17.43 -3.94
C ALA A 345 -15.98 17.40 -2.44
N VAL A 346 -15.05 18.23 -2.02
CA VAL A 346 -14.82 18.57 -0.60
C VAL A 346 -15.88 19.59 -0.18
N THR A 347 -16.68 19.26 0.83
CA THR A 347 -17.85 20.08 1.25
C THR A 347 -17.68 20.71 2.61
N GLU A 348 -16.56 20.48 3.29
CA GLU A 348 -16.19 21.07 4.58
C GLU A 348 -14.94 21.94 4.46
N THR A 349 -14.67 22.77 5.46
CA THR A 349 -13.44 23.56 5.51
C THR A 349 -12.26 22.64 5.79
N THR A 350 -11.25 22.70 4.96
CA THR A 350 -10.04 21.89 5.02
C THR A 350 -8.79 22.74 4.94
N ASP A 351 -7.72 22.22 5.51
CA ASP A 351 -6.35 22.65 5.26
C ASP A 351 -5.73 21.78 4.18
N VAL A 352 -4.84 22.32 3.37
CA VAL A 352 -4.08 21.56 2.38
C VAL A 352 -2.80 21.06 3.02
N TYR A 353 -2.57 19.74 2.96
CA TYR A 353 -1.28 19.19 3.30
C TYR A 353 -0.36 19.27 2.08
N SER A 354 0.72 20.04 2.21
CA SER A 354 1.76 20.12 1.19
C SER A 354 3.09 19.71 1.80
N THR A 355 3.79 18.84 1.10
CA THR A 355 5.20 18.57 1.39
C THR A 355 6.11 19.69 0.92
N GLU A 356 5.59 20.70 0.21
CA GLU A 356 6.33 21.86 -0.22
C GLU A 356 6.28 22.97 0.84
N VAL A 357 7.44 23.46 1.22
CA VAL A 357 7.57 24.72 1.94
C VAL A 357 7.34 25.84 0.91
N THR A 358 6.14 26.43 0.89
CA THR A 358 5.92 27.66 0.13
C THR A 358 6.71 28.78 0.80
N ASP A 359 7.64 29.33 0.06
CA ASP A 359 8.38 30.54 0.45
C ASP A 359 7.40 31.74 0.40
N ASN A 360 6.60 31.89 1.47
CA ASN A 360 5.71 33.00 1.62
C ASN A 360 6.51 34.22 2.07
N THR A 361 6.96 35.01 1.11
CA THR A 361 7.34 36.42 1.35
C THR A 361 6.11 37.27 1.59
N ASP A 362 5.36 37.04 2.66
CA ASP A 362 4.42 38.01 3.17
C ASP A 362 4.49 38.06 4.71
N THR A 363 4.90 39.24 5.17
CA THR A 363 5.16 39.57 6.55
C THR A 363 3.88 39.64 7.34
N THR A 364 3.58 38.63 8.18
CA THR A 364 3.12 38.82 9.57
C THR A 364 2.90 37.45 10.24
N THR A 365 3.60 37.26 11.38
CA THR A 365 3.56 36.10 12.29
C THR A 365 4.14 34.80 11.77
N SER A 366 5.47 34.71 11.76
CA SER A 366 6.22 33.51 11.59
C SER A 366 6.00 32.55 12.76
N ILE A 367 5.21 31.48 12.57
CA ILE A 367 5.45 30.22 13.27
C ILE A 367 6.53 29.52 12.45
N ASN A 368 7.73 29.43 13.00
CA ASN A 368 8.82 28.63 12.44
C ASN A 368 8.40 27.16 12.45
N ILE A 369 7.79 26.69 11.37
CA ILE A 369 7.64 25.25 11.13
C ILE A 369 8.97 24.85 10.51
N ASN A 370 9.80 24.17 11.31
CA ASN A 370 11.02 23.51 10.83
C ASN A 370 10.68 22.74 9.56
N SER A 371 11.44 23.01 8.49
CA SER A 371 11.44 22.21 7.27
C SER A 371 11.41 20.74 7.64
N VAL A 372 10.34 20.03 7.28
CA VAL A 372 10.30 18.56 7.43
C VAL A 372 11.33 18.02 6.46
N ILE A 373 12.50 17.74 6.99
CA ILE A 373 13.51 16.97 6.29
C ILE A 373 12.90 15.60 6.11
N PRO A 374 12.95 14.99 4.91
CA PRO A 374 12.55 13.62 4.78
C PRO A 374 13.28 12.79 5.84
N SER A 375 12.56 12.01 6.62
CA SER A 375 13.17 11.07 7.55
C SER A 375 14.03 10.12 6.74
N PHE A 376 15.24 9.83 7.22
CA PHE A 376 16.11 8.87 6.57
C PHE A 376 16.21 7.63 7.44
N SER A 377 15.93 6.47 6.85
CA SER A 377 16.20 5.17 7.45
C SER A 377 17.52 4.63 6.89
N VAL A 378 18.34 4.02 7.74
CA VAL A 378 19.67 3.51 7.37
C VAL A 378 19.76 2.03 7.76
N PHE A 379 19.91 1.16 6.77
CA PHE A 379 19.92 -0.29 6.96
C PHE A 379 20.79 -1.00 5.90
N PRO A 380 21.24 -2.26 6.14
CA PRO A 380 21.24 -2.92 7.43
C PRO A 380 22.19 -2.23 8.43
N ASN A 381 21.90 -2.35 9.72
CA ASN A 381 22.79 -1.89 10.76
C ASN A 381 22.73 -2.89 11.94
N PRO A 382 23.75 -3.76 12.13
CA PRO A 382 25.08 -3.74 11.49
C PRO A 382 25.09 -4.03 9.99
N ALA A 383 26.02 -3.40 9.28
CA ALA A 383 26.23 -3.54 7.85
C ALA A 383 27.46 -4.42 7.54
N GLN A 384 27.44 -5.13 6.41
CA GLN A 384 28.58 -5.91 5.92
C GLN A 384 29.15 -5.28 4.64
N ASN A 385 28.43 -5.37 3.54
CA ASN A 385 28.90 -5.00 2.21
C ASN A 385 28.41 -3.62 1.76
N PHE A 386 27.26 -3.19 2.23
CA PHE A 386 26.67 -1.89 1.92
C PHE A 386 25.75 -1.41 3.05
N ILE A 387 25.46 -0.11 3.05
CA ILE A 387 24.33 0.50 3.75
C ILE A 387 23.41 1.12 2.72
N ALA A 388 22.10 0.91 2.91
CA ALA A 388 21.06 1.61 2.20
C ALA A 388 20.57 2.79 3.02
N ILE A 389 20.30 3.89 2.37
CA ILE A 389 19.71 5.10 2.94
C ILE A 389 18.40 5.30 2.21
N GLN A 390 17.30 5.11 2.90
CA GLN A 390 15.96 5.30 2.37
C GLN A 390 15.40 6.62 2.88
N ALA A 391 14.95 7.45 1.96
CA ALA A 391 14.22 8.67 2.30
C ALA A 391 12.73 8.35 2.47
N GLY A 392 12.08 8.97 3.44
CA GLY A 392 10.62 8.87 3.65
C GLY A 392 9.78 9.55 2.56
N GLY A 393 10.36 9.84 1.41
CA GLY A 393 9.73 10.42 0.24
C GLY A 393 10.76 10.77 -0.83
N LEU A 394 10.32 11.29 -1.97
CA LEU A 394 11.21 11.73 -3.05
C LEU A 394 12.12 12.88 -2.56
N VAL A 395 13.42 12.71 -2.76
CA VAL A 395 14.39 13.77 -2.47
C VAL A 395 14.23 14.91 -3.46
N LYS A 396 13.90 16.10 -2.97
CA LYS A 396 13.57 17.27 -3.81
C LYS A 396 14.79 18.02 -4.35
N SER A 397 15.95 17.85 -3.73
CA SER A 397 17.22 18.42 -4.16
C SER A 397 18.35 17.43 -3.90
N ASN A 398 19.50 17.64 -4.54
CA ASN A 398 20.66 16.81 -4.28
C ASN A 398 21.09 16.93 -2.81
N ILE A 399 21.26 15.81 -2.12
CA ILE A 399 21.63 15.71 -0.71
C ILE A 399 23.04 15.11 -0.60
N ASN A 400 23.94 15.79 0.05
CA ASN A 400 25.29 15.28 0.30
C ASN A 400 25.28 14.31 1.49
N ILE A 401 25.94 13.19 1.35
CA ILE A 401 26.09 12.17 2.38
C ILE A 401 27.57 11.84 2.57
N ASP A 402 27.99 11.83 3.84
CA ASP A 402 29.33 11.45 4.25
C ASP A 402 29.27 10.36 5.31
N LEU A 403 30.05 9.31 5.14
CA LEU A 403 30.32 8.33 6.18
C LEU A 403 31.65 8.69 6.85
N ILE A 404 31.63 8.88 8.16
CA ILE A 404 32.71 9.45 8.95
C ILE A 404 33.12 8.41 9.99
N ASP A 405 34.42 8.17 10.15
CA ASP A 405 34.95 7.30 11.19
C ASP A 405 34.93 7.98 12.57
N MET A 406 35.35 7.27 13.61
CA MET A 406 35.33 7.79 14.99
C MET A 406 36.45 8.79 15.24
N GLU A 407 37.41 8.95 14.31
CA GLU A 407 38.47 9.95 14.33
C GLU A 407 38.05 11.25 13.62
N GLY A 408 36.85 11.26 13.03
CA GLY A 408 36.29 12.41 12.33
C GLY A 408 36.65 12.51 10.85
N SER A 409 37.29 11.48 10.29
CA SER A 409 37.68 11.44 8.88
C SER A 409 36.53 10.94 8.02
N VAL A 410 36.30 11.62 6.88
CA VAL A 410 35.30 11.17 5.89
C VAL A 410 35.89 10.00 5.11
N VAL A 411 35.35 8.80 5.33
CA VAL A 411 35.77 7.56 4.68
C VAL A 411 35.01 7.24 3.40
N ARG A 412 33.78 7.78 3.26
CA ARG A 412 32.99 7.76 2.02
C ARG A 412 32.23 9.06 1.89
N SER A 413 32.12 9.56 0.67
CA SER A 413 31.27 10.69 0.32
C SER A 413 30.50 10.37 -0.94
N SER A 414 29.22 10.74 -0.97
CA SER A 414 28.34 10.54 -2.11
C SER A 414 27.23 11.57 -2.12
N GLN A 415 26.34 11.51 -3.11
CA GLN A 415 25.23 12.43 -3.24
C GLN A 415 23.98 11.66 -3.62
N ILE A 416 22.93 11.79 -2.80
CA ILE A 416 21.58 11.36 -3.17
C ILE A 416 21.06 12.35 -4.19
N LYS A 417 20.71 11.88 -5.38
CA LYS A 417 20.20 12.74 -6.44
C LYS A 417 18.72 13.03 -6.23
N GLN A 418 18.31 14.22 -6.64
CA GLN A 418 16.90 14.60 -6.73
C GLN A 418 16.08 13.51 -7.43
N GLY A 419 14.91 13.21 -6.89
CA GLY A 419 14.01 12.17 -7.40
C GLY A 419 14.32 10.74 -6.90
N SER A 420 15.39 10.56 -6.10
CA SER A 420 15.71 9.25 -5.50
C SER A 420 14.92 9.04 -4.21
N THR A 421 14.55 7.80 -3.95
CA THR A 421 13.95 7.35 -2.68
C THR A 421 14.90 6.48 -1.87
N ILE A 422 15.88 5.86 -2.52
CA ILE A 422 16.87 4.99 -1.86
C ILE A 422 18.25 5.21 -2.45
N TRP A 423 19.29 5.05 -1.64
CA TRP A 423 20.69 5.19 -2.02
C TRP A 423 21.58 4.19 -1.30
N TYR A 424 22.66 3.75 -1.94
CA TYR A 424 23.56 2.75 -1.39
C TYR A 424 24.99 3.31 -1.23
N ILE A 425 25.62 2.98 -0.11
CA ILE A 425 27.05 3.24 0.13
C ILE A 425 27.75 1.89 0.26
N ASP A 426 28.78 1.66 -0.57
CA ASP A 426 29.63 0.48 -0.47
C ASP A 426 30.50 0.55 0.79
N THR A 427 30.45 -0.50 1.60
CA THR A 427 31.21 -0.67 2.84
C THR A 427 32.21 -1.82 2.78
N GLN A 428 32.34 -2.53 1.64
CA GLN A 428 33.15 -3.75 1.53
C GLN A 428 34.62 -3.54 1.91
N THR A 429 35.19 -2.37 1.67
CA THR A 429 36.58 -2.07 1.97
C THR A 429 36.80 -1.38 3.31
N LEU A 430 35.71 -1.10 4.06
CA LEU A 430 35.81 -0.47 5.38
C LEU A 430 36.12 -1.52 6.47
N TYR A 431 36.78 -1.11 7.52
CA TYR A 431 37.04 -1.97 8.68
C TYR A 431 35.79 -2.14 9.56
N ASN A 432 35.78 -3.21 10.35
CA ASN A 432 34.76 -3.37 11.39
C ASN A 432 34.87 -2.22 12.39
N GLY A 433 33.74 -1.61 12.73
CA GLY A 433 33.73 -0.47 13.64
C GLY A 433 32.44 0.32 13.61
N THR A 434 32.42 1.38 14.40
CA THR A 434 31.33 2.35 14.42
C THR A 434 31.68 3.54 13.54
N TYR A 435 30.71 4.00 12.78
CA TYR A 435 30.80 5.15 11.88
C TYR A 435 29.61 6.08 12.12
N VAL A 436 29.75 7.33 11.72
CA VAL A 436 28.66 8.31 11.70
C VAL A 436 28.32 8.62 10.25
N LEU A 437 27.11 8.31 9.82
CA LEU A 437 26.56 8.76 8.55
C LEU A 437 25.98 10.16 8.75
N ARG A 438 26.50 11.12 8.02
CA ARG A 438 26.02 12.51 7.99
C ARG A 438 25.28 12.76 6.69
N ILE A 439 24.04 13.20 6.78
CA ILE A 439 23.18 13.54 5.65
C ILE A 439 22.93 15.05 5.71
N ASN A 440 23.40 15.77 4.67
CA ASN A 440 23.33 17.23 4.60
C ASN A 440 22.44 17.65 3.43
N SER A 441 21.25 18.14 3.72
CA SER A 441 20.28 18.64 2.76
C SER A 441 20.44 20.12 2.41
N GLY A 442 21.52 20.76 2.85
CA GLY A 442 21.75 22.20 2.65
C GLY A 442 21.14 23.07 3.74
N THR A 443 19.91 22.78 4.16
CA THR A 443 19.21 23.52 5.22
C THR A 443 19.29 22.82 6.57
N SER A 444 19.63 21.53 6.59
CA SER A 444 19.77 20.76 7.82
C SER A 444 20.75 19.59 7.64
N VAL A 445 21.24 19.13 8.79
CA VAL A 445 22.14 18.00 8.91
C VAL A 445 21.52 16.98 9.86
N THR A 446 21.36 15.74 9.39
CA THR A 446 21.01 14.60 10.24
C THR A 446 22.18 13.64 10.33
N THR A 447 22.28 12.92 11.44
CA THR A 447 23.33 11.92 11.65
C THR A 447 22.75 10.61 12.13
N HIS A 448 23.29 9.51 11.60
CA HIS A 448 22.93 8.15 12.01
C HIS A 448 24.19 7.39 12.43
N LYS A 449 24.08 6.63 13.50
CA LYS A 449 25.13 5.68 13.89
C LYS A 449 25.06 4.47 12.97
N VAL A 450 26.18 4.11 12.35
CA VAL A 450 26.32 2.91 11.53
C VAL A 450 27.37 1.99 12.14
N VAL A 451 27.06 0.71 12.27
CA VAL A 451 28.02 -0.32 12.70
C VAL A 451 28.35 -1.19 11.50
N ILE A 452 29.63 -1.34 11.21
CA ILE A 452 30.12 -2.28 10.19
C ILE A 452 30.67 -3.50 10.89
N GLN A 453 30.14 -4.67 10.53
CA GLN A 453 30.52 -5.96 11.11
C GLN A 453 30.53 -7.01 10.00
N LYS A 454 31.74 -7.45 9.61
CA LYS A 454 31.97 -8.47 8.58
C LYS A 454 32.22 -9.82 9.21
#